data_5502d2bc4eec3af71932fad69dbc57f6
#
_entry.id   5502d2bc4eec3af71932fad69dbc57f6
#
_cell.length_a   1.000
_cell.length_b   1.000
_cell.length_c   1.000
_cell.angle_alpha   90.00
_cell.angle_beta   90.00
_cell.angle_gamma   90.00
#
_symmetry.space_group_name_H-M   'P 1'
#
loop_
_entity.id
_entity.type
_entity.pdbx_description
1 polymer ?
#
loop_
_entity_poly.entity_id
_entity_poly.type
_entity_poly.pdbx_seq_one_letter_code
_entity_poly.pdbx_strand_id
1 'polypeptide(L)'
;YEFSLKIGYELFDETLAVKWEVTNLSEEVMPFSIGAHPALSTRLQADDQFGDYYLYFESSNGVETYRFDSKTNLIVDEKITIIDKLKFLPLNKELFEEFPTLVVEGESAIALKSYNHDREVEIRFNGFPYVGIWSPINQEGHIADFICLEPWYGMADTVNEPQELSSKKGIQLLQS
;
A
#
# COMPACT_ATOMS: atom_id res chain seq x y z
N TYR A 1 -1.26 -26.01 -6.21
CA TYR A 1 -1.26 -25.50 -7.59
C TYR A 1 0.15 -25.51 -8.15
N GLU A 2 0.29 -25.85 -9.40
CA GLU A 2 1.53 -25.67 -10.15
C GLU A 2 1.44 -24.33 -10.88
N PHE A 3 2.45 -23.45 -10.72
CA PHE A 3 2.44 -22.13 -11.33
C PHE A 3 3.84 -21.62 -11.62
N SER A 4 3.93 -20.60 -12.45
CA SER A 4 5.13 -19.84 -12.70
C SER A 4 4.91 -18.36 -12.32
N LEU A 5 5.86 -17.78 -11.60
CA LEU A 5 5.92 -16.34 -11.33
C LEU A 5 7.21 -15.77 -11.92
N LYS A 6 7.08 -14.77 -12.78
CA LYS A 6 8.22 -13.98 -13.27
C LYS A 6 8.09 -12.55 -12.78
N ILE A 7 9.16 -12.01 -12.24
CA ILE A 7 9.26 -10.60 -11.84
C ILE A 7 10.33 -9.95 -12.71
N GLY A 8 9.92 -8.95 -13.46
CA GLY A 8 10.79 -8.18 -14.35
C GLY A 8 10.97 -6.75 -13.84
N TYR A 9 12.18 -6.22 -14.01
CA TYR A 9 12.52 -4.83 -13.69
C TYR A 9 13.02 -4.15 -14.96
N GLU A 10 12.48 -2.99 -15.25
CA GLU A 10 12.88 -2.19 -16.41
C GLU A 10 13.10 -0.75 -15.97
N LEU A 11 14.32 -0.25 -16.18
CA LEU A 11 14.68 1.12 -15.85
C LEU A 11 14.79 1.92 -17.15
N PHE A 12 14.03 3.01 -17.22
CA PHE A 12 14.08 3.96 -18.33
C PHE A 12 13.89 5.38 -17.80
N ASP A 13 14.79 6.26 -18.18
CA ASP A 13 14.88 7.61 -17.65
C ASP A 13 14.83 7.62 -16.09
N GLU A 14 13.84 8.28 -15.49
CA GLU A 14 13.62 8.38 -14.05
C GLU A 14 12.56 7.37 -13.55
N THR A 15 12.23 6.37 -14.37
CA THR A 15 11.14 5.42 -14.08
C THR A 15 11.68 4.00 -13.92
N LEU A 16 11.34 3.36 -12.81
CA LEU A 16 11.50 1.93 -12.60
C LEU A 16 10.13 1.23 -12.76
N ALA A 17 9.98 0.46 -13.83
CA ALA A 17 8.81 -0.40 -14.01
C ALA A 17 9.07 -1.78 -13.40
N VAL A 18 8.14 -2.25 -12.57
CA VAL A 18 8.14 -3.60 -12.01
C VAL A 18 6.97 -4.36 -12.61
N LYS A 19 7.25 -5.52 -13.21
CA LYS A 19 6.25 -6.33 -13.93
C LYS A 19 6.14 -7.71 -13.27
N TRP A 20 4.93 -8.17 -13.06
CA TRP A 20 4.63 -9.51 -12.56
C TRP A 20 3.89 -10.28 -13.65
N GLU A 21 4.38 -11.47 -13.97
CA GLU A 21 3.72 -12.43 -14.85
C GLU A 21 3.44 -13.69 -14.04
N VAL A 22 2.16 -13.96 -13.79
CA VAL A 22 1.71 -15.16 -13.09
C VAL A 22 1.05 -16.08 -14.11
N THR A 23 1.52 -17.31 -14.23
CA THR A 23 0.96 -18.33 -15.11
C THR A 23 0.50 -19.51 -14.28
N ASN A 24 -0.78 -19.87 -14.39
CA ASN A 24 -1.31 -21.09 -13.82
C ASN A 24 -0.94 -22.26 -14.75
N LEU A 25 -0.23 -23.25 -14.23
CA LEU A 25 0.18 -24.47 -14.95
C LEU A 25 -0.67 -25.69 -14.54
N SER A 26 -1.61 -25.52 -13.61
CA SER A 26 -2.54 -26.57 -13.18
C SER A 26 -3.82 -26.54 -14.02
N GLU A 27 -4.56 -27.64 -13.99
CA GLU A 27 -5.87 -27.74 -14.68
C GLU A 27 -7.02 -27.08 -13.91
N GLU A 28 -6.77 -26.68 -12.68
CA GLU A 28 -7.77 -26.06 -11.79
C GLU A 28 -7.60 -24.55 -11.74
N VAL A 29 -8.68 -23.81 -11.45
CA VAL A 29 -8.64 -22.38 -11.20
C VAL A 29 -7.78 -22.09 -9.98
N MET A 30 -6.76 -21.28 -10.14
CA MET A 30 -5.81 -20.93 -9.08
C MET A 30 -6.19 -19.59 -8.45
N PRO A 31 -6.66 -19.57 -7.18
CA PRO A 31 -6.78 -18.34 -6.43
C PRO A 31 -5.39 -17.89 -5.91
N PHE A 32 -5.06 -16.61 -6.07
CA PHE A 32 -3.83 -16.05 -5.56
C PHE A 32 -3.96 -14.58 -5.17
N SER A 33 -3.10 -14.13 -4.28
CA SER A 33 -2.84 -12.71 -4.04
C SER A 33 -1.41 -12.39 -4.45
N ILE A 34 -1.18 -11.14 -4.82
CA ILE A 34 0.15 -10.63 -5.14
C ILE A 34 0.21 -9.15 -4.76
N GLY A 35 1.38 -8.69 -4.38
CA GLY A 35 1.62 -7.30 -4.06
C GLY A 35 3.10 -6.98 -4.09
N ALA A 36 3.41 -5.73 -3.78
CA ALA A 36 4.77 -5.25 -3.62
C ALA A 36 4.90 -4.51 -2.28
N HIS A 37 6.13 -4.36 -1.81
CA HIS A 37 6.41 -3.66 -0.56
C HIS A 37 7.59 -2.68 -0.73
N PRO A 38 7.50 -1.74 -1.69
CA PRO A 38 8.55 -0.75 -1.88
C PRO A 38 8.60 0.22 -0.71
N ALA A 39 9.81 0.51 -0.25
CA ALA A 39 10.09 1.51 0.77
C ALA A 39 10.70 2.75 0.11
N LEU A 40 10.11 3.90 0.34
CA LEU A 40 10.57 5.19 -0.15
C LEU A 40 11.23 5.97 0.99
N SER A 41 12.44 6.46 0.75
CA SER A 41 13.13 7.30 1.74
C SER A 41 12.38 8.60 1.97
N THR A 42 12.22 8.98 3.23
CA THR A 42 11.81 10.32 3.66
C THR A 42 13.01 11.20 3.97
N ARG A 43 14.15 10.90 3.35
CA ARG A 43 15.39 11.69 3.32
C ARG A 43 15.88 11.83 1.89
N LEU A 44 15.11 12.52 1.07
CA LEU A 44 15.51 12.84 -0.31
C LEU A 44 16.57 13.96 -0.33
N GLN A 45 16.74 14.68 0.79
CA GLN A 45 17.86 15.54 1.11
C GLN A 45 18.37 15.21 2.53
N ALA A 46 19.63 15.58 2.80
CA ALA A 46 20.34 15.15 3.99
C ALA A 46 19.70 15.58 5.31
N ASP A 47 19.09 16.78 5.33
CA ASP A 47 18.51 17.39 6.54
C ASP A 47 17.01 17.14 6.70
N ASP A 48 16.40 16.39 5.77
CA ASP A 48 14.98 16.10 5.81
C ASP A 48 14.60 15.24 7.03
N GLN A 49 13.41 15.50 7.55
CA GLN A 49 12.76 14.73 8.58
C GLN A 49 11.49 14.07 8.03
N PHE A 50 11.00 13.02 8.67
CA PHE A 50 9.78 12.34 8.27
C PHE A 50 8.57 13.28 8.15
N GLY A 51 8.43 14.22 9.07
CA GLY A 51 7.36 15.22 9.09
C GLY A 51 7.46 16.33 8.04
N ASP A 52 8.56 16.39 7.28
CA ASP A 52 8.70 17.31 6.14
C ASP A 52 8.00 16.80 4.88
N TYR A 53 7.38 15.62 4.95
CA TYR A 53 6.75 14.97 3.81
C TYR A 53 5.25 14.81 3.98
N TYR A 54 4.59 14.65 2.85
CA TYR A 54 3.18 14.30 2.74
C TYR A 54 2.93 13.36 1.57
N LEU A 55 1.85 12.59 1.65
CA LEU A 55 1.37 11.81 0.52
C LEU A 55 0.32 12.63 -0.24
N TYR A 56 0.45 12.66 -1.56
CA TYR A 56 -0.52 13.28 -2.45
C TYR A 56 -1.29 12.19 -3.19
N PHE A 57 -2.62 12.28 -3.17
CA PHE A 57 -3.56 11.35 -3.80
C PHE A 57 -4.22 12.01 -5.01
N GLU A 58 -4.47 11.24 -6.06
CA GLU A 58 -5.19 11.75 -7.23
C GLU A 58 -6.68 11.94 -6.94
N SER A 59 -7.28 11.11 -6.07
CA SER A 59 -8.68 11.21 -5.70
C SER A 59 -9.03 12.59 -5.15
N SER A 60 -10.18 13.12 -5.56
CA SER A 60 -10.70 14.41 -5.07
C SER A 60 -11.71 14.27 -3.92
N ASN A 61 -12.04 13.03 -3.53
CA ASN A 61 -13.17 12.74 -2.63
C ASN A 61 -12.76 12.47 -1.18
N GLY A 62 -11.51 12.75 -0.82
CA GLY A 62 -10.95 12.36 0.47
C GLY A 62 -10.38 10.93 0.43
N VAL A 63 -9.73 10.53 1.51
CA VAL A 63 -9.11 9.21 1.66
C VAL A 63 -9.70 8.51 2.87
N GLU A 64 -10.16 7.28 2.65
CA GLU A 64 -10.65 6.39 3.69
C GLU A 64 -9.69 5.22 3.88
N THR A 65 -9.60 4.74 5.11
CA THR A 65 -8.84 3.53 5.44
C THR A 65 -9.72 2.52 6.19
N TYR A 66 -9.40 1.25 6.06
CA TYR A 66 -9.94 0.22 6.93
C TYR A 66 -9.29 0.29 8.31
N ARG A 67 -10.05 -0.08 9.34
CA ARG A 67 -9.51 -0.26 10.69
C ARG A 67 -9.00 -1.68 10.88
N PHE A 68 -8.03 -1.82 11.76
CA PHE A 68 -7.56 -3.12 12.25
C PHE A 68 -8.02 -3.32 13.70
N ASP A 69 -8.48 -4.51 14.01
CA ASP A 69 -8.70 -4.92 15.40
C ASP A 69 -7.34 -5.09 16.10
N SER A 70 -7.15 -4.38 17.20
CA SER A 70 -5.86 -4.30 17.89
C SER A 70 -5.43 -5.62 18.56
N LYS A 71 -6.33 -6.59 18.71
CA LYS A 71 -6.03 -7.90 19.34
C LYS A 71 -5.70 -8.97 18.33
N THR A 72 -6.39 -8.94 17.19
CA THR A 72 -6.29 -9.99 16.17
C THR A 72 -5.47 -9.57 14.96
N ASN A 73 -5.24 -8.27 14.77
CA ASN A 73 -4.68 -7.66 13.55
C ASN A 73 -5.50 -7.97 12.28
N LEU A 74 -6.77 -8.32 12.45
CA LEU A 74 -7.69 -8.52 11.35
C LEU A 74 -8.39 -7.21 10.98
N ILE A 75 -8.83 -7.11 9.73
CA ILE A 75 -9.56 -5.95 9.25
C ILE A 75 -10.97 -5.94 9.85
N VAL A 76 -11.37 -4.79 10.38
CA VAL A 76 -12.76 -4.49 10.72
C VAL A 76 -13.43 -3.93 9.46
N ASP A 77 -14.60 -4.44 9.11
CA ASP A 77 -15.33 -4.09 7.87
C ASP A 77 -15.94 -2.67 7.92
N GLU A 78 -15.25 -1.76 8.58
CA GLU A 78 -15.59 -0.36 8.74
C GLU A 78 -14.46 0.51 8.19
N LYS A 79 -14.82 1.45 7.33
CA LYS A 79 -13.89 2.47 6.86
C LYS A 79 -14.04 3.74 7.66
N ILE A 80 -12.94 4.42 7.87
CA ILE A 80 -12.90 5.74 8.47
C ILE A 80 -12.23 6.72 7.52
N THR A 81 -12.73 7.94 7.48
CA THR A 81 -12.17 9.02 6.69
C THR A 81 -10.95 9.58 7.40
N ILE A 82 -9.77 9.48 6.80
CA ILE A 82 -8.51 10.07 7.28
C ILE A 82 -8.23 11.42 6.66
N ILE A 83 -8.74 11.67 5.45
CA ILE A 83 -8.70 12.95 4.77
C ILE A 83 -10.08 13.27 4.23
N ASP A 84 -10.65 14.43 4.62
CA ASP A 84 -11.91 14.93 4.07
C ASP A 84 -11.63 16.02 3.03
N LYS A 85 -12.01 15.76 1.77
CA LYS A 85 -11.96 16.70 0.64
C LYS A 85 -10.59 17.30 0.31
N LEU A 86 -9.52 16.79 0.88
CA LEU A 86 -8.16 17.17 0.56
C LEU A 86 -7.47 16.06 -0.23
N LYS A 87 -6.42 16.42 -0.95
CA LYS A 87 -5.61 15.50 -1.75
C LYS A 87 -4.29 15.12 -1.11
N PHE A 88 -4.00 15.60 0.07
CA PHE A 88 -2.71 15.36 0.72
C PHE A 88 -2.87 14.95 2.19
N LEU A 89 -2.07 13.98 2.60
CA LEU A 89 -1.96 13.45 3.95
C LEU A 89 -0.59 13.81 4.51
N PRO A 90 -0.48 14.73 5.49
CA PRO A 90 0.78 15.01 6.18
C PRO A 90 1.31 13.75 6.86
N LEU A 91 2.61 13.50 6.73
CA LEU A 91 3.26 12.41 7.45
C LEU A 91 3.70 12.88 8.84
N ASN A 92 3.33 12.13 9.84
CA ASN A 92 3.78 12.30 11.21
C ASN A 92 3.74 10.95 11.94
N LYS A 93 4.38 10.89 13.08
CA LYS A 93 4.45 9.66 13.87
C LYS A 93 3.07 9.27 14.43
N GLU A 94 2.29 10.24 14.87
CA GLU A 94 0.98 10.07 15.51
C GLU A 94 0.01 9.34 14.58
N LEU A 95 0.09 9.59 13.27
CA LEU A 95 -0.69 8.89 12.26
C LEU A 95 -0.46 7.37 12.33
N PHE A 96 0.78 6.92 12.47
CA PHE A 96 1.14 5.49 12.52
C PHE A 96 1.04 4.88 13.92
N GLU A 97 0.95 5.70 14.97
CA GLU A 97 0.54 5.26 16.30
C GLU A 97 -0.97 4.96 16.34
N GLU A 98 -1.78 5.78 15.67
CA GLU A 98 -3.23 5.59 15.56
C GLU A 98 -3.60 4.51 14.55
N PHE A 99 -2.94 4.50 13.41
CA PHE A 99 -3.15 3.56 12.29
C PHE A 99 -1.82 2.87 11.94
N PRO A 100 -1.50 1.73 12.57
CA PRO A 100 -0.24 1.03 12.28
C PRO A 100 -0.03 0.72 10.79
N THR A 101 -1.13 0.48 10.07
CA THR A 101 -1.16 0.38 8.60
C THR A 101 -2.44 1.02 8.10
N LEU A 102 -2.32 1.94 7.15
CA LEU A 102 -3.47 2.43 6.39
C LEU A 102 -3.71 1.51 5.20
N VAL A 103 -4.96 1.16 4.94
CA VAL A 103 -5.35 0.40 3.74
C VAL A 103 -6.35 1.23 2.96
N VAL A 104 -5.91 1.74 1.83
CA VAL A 104 -6.68 2.63 0.95
C VAL A 104 -7.12 1.85 -0.28
N GLU A 105 -8.36 2.11 -0.72
CA GLU A 105 -8.98 1.48 -1.87
C GLU A 105 -9.29 2.51 -2.95
N GLY A 106 -9.12 2.11 -4.22
CA GLY A 106 -9.59 2.90 -5.36
C GLY A 106 -8.61 3.95 -5.86
N GLU A 107 -7.40 4.04 -5.29
CA GLU A 107 -6.33 4.87 -5.83
C GLU A 107 -5.54 4.11 -6.91
N SER A 108 -4.92 4.84 -7.81
CA SER A 108 -4.06 4.30 -8.87
C SER A 108 -2.65 4.86 -8.85
N ALA A 109 -2.46 5.97 -8.14
CA ALA A 109 -1.17 6.62 -7.93
C ALA A 109 -1.13 7.35 -6.59
N ILE A 110 0.04 7.36 -5.96
CA ILE A 110 0.35 8.13 -4.76
C ILE A 110 1.75 8.72 -4.93
N ALA A 111 1.90 10.01 -4.68
CA ALA A 111 3.18 10.68 -4.69
C ALA A 111 3.64 11.04 -3.26
N LEU A 112 4.87 10.70 -2.92
CA LEU A 112 5.58 11.21 -1.76
C LEU A 112 6.21 12.55 -2.14
N LYS A 113 5.81 13.62 -1.47
CA LYS A 113 6.25 15.00 -1.72
C LYS A 113 6.77 15.66 -0.45
N SER A 114 7.63 16.66 -0.61
CA SER A 114 8.18 17.43 0.50
C SER A 114 7.59 18.84 0.56
N TYR A 115 7.50 19.40 1.78
CA TYR A 115 7.21 20.82 1.98
C TYR A 115 8.43 21.72 1.71
N ASN A 116 9.65 21.16 1.70
CA ASN A 116 10.90 21.90 1.70
C ASN A 116 11.56 21.98 0.31
N HIS A 117 11.15 21.11 -0.65
CA HIS A 117 11.76 21.03 -1.98
C HIS A 117 10.84 20.34 -3.00
N ASP A 118 11.19 20.44 -4.28
CA ASP A 118 10.39 19.90 -5.40
C ASP A 118 10.72 18.42 -5.75
N ARG A 119 11.60 17.75 -4.99
CA ARG A 119 11.86 16.33 -5.21
C ARG A 119 10.67 15.52 -4.75
N GLU A 120 10.24 14.60 -5.59
CA GLU A 120 9.11 13.71 -5.32
C GLU A 120 9.37 12.31 -5.85
N VAL A 121 8.68 11.33 -5.31
CA VAL A 121 8.62 9.97 -5.83
C VAL A 121 7.16 9.58 -5.96
N GLU A 122 6.74 9.21 -7.16
CA GLU A 122 5.39 8.73 -7.42
C GLU A 122 5.40 7.21 -7.66
N ILE A 123 4.48 6.50 -7.03
CA ILE A 123 4.17 5.11 -7.34
C ILE A 123 2.85 5.07 -8.08
N ARG A 124 2.87 4.48 -9.28
CA ARG A 124 1.68 4.15 -10.08
C ARG A 124 1.43 2.65 -10.01
N PHE A 125 0.23 2.26 -9.62
CA PHE A 125 -0.15 0.87 -9.39
C PHE A 125 -1.50 0.52 -10.03
N ASN A 126 -1.68 0.95 -11.27
CA ASN A 126 -2.90 0.69 -12.02
C ASN A 126 -3.26 -0.80 -12.01
N GLY A 127 -4.53 -1.08 -11.68
CA GLY A 127 -5.06 -2.45 -11.59
C GLY A 127 -5.04 -3.04 -10.19
N PHE A 128 -4.16 -2.60 -9.29
CA PHE A 128 -4.20 -3.04 -7.90
C PHE A 128 -5.35 -2.32 -7.17
N PRO A 129 -6.28 -3.07 -6.54
CA PRO A 129 -7.45 -2.46 -5.88
C PRO A 129 -7.12 -1.77 -4.56
N TYR A 130 -6.02 -2.16 -3.91
CA TYR A 130 -5.63 -1.66 -2.60
C TYR A 130 -4.19 -1.19 -2.57
N VAL A 131 -3.91 -0.27 -1.66
CA VAL A 131 -2.55 0.12 -1.28
C VAL A 131 -2.44 0.16 0.23
N GLY A 132 -1.47 -0.57 0.76
CA GLY A 132 -1.02 -0.46 2.15
C GLY A 132 -0.05 0.71 2.29
N ILE A 133 -0.20 1.49 3.36
CA ILE A 133 0.70 2.60 3.69
C ILE A 133 1.20 2.36 5.10
N TRP A 134 2.52 2.24 5.26
CA TRP A 134 3.12 1.83 6.50
C TRP A 134 4.49 2.46 6.73
N SER A 135 4.78 2.78 7.98
CA SER A 135 6.12 3.11 8.45
C SER A 135 6.32 2.59 9.88
N PRO A 136 7.43 1.90 10.18
CA PRO A 136 7.62 1.31 11.49
C PRO A 136 8.01 2.36 12.53
N ILE A 137 7.50 2.16 13.76
CA ILE A 137 7.93 2.87 14.96
C ILE A 137 8.70 1.86 15.82
N ASN A 138 9.93 2.20 16.18
CA ASN A 138 10.76 1.33 17.02
C ASN A 138 10.34 1.35 18.50
N GLN A 139 10.96 0.49 19.33
CA GLN A 139 10.63 0.39 20.76
C GLN A 139 10.92 1.67 21.55
N GLU A 140 11.77 2.55 21.05
CA GLU A 140 12.09 3.84 21.64
C GLU A 140 11.10 4.94 21.21
N GLY A 141 10.15 4.60 20.34
CA GLY A 141 9.13 5.51 19.84
C GLY A 141 9.62 6.40 18.68
N HIS A 142 10.70 6.04 17.98
CA HIS A 142 11.15 6.76 16.80
C HIS A 142 10.54 6.12 15.55
N ILE A 143 9.99 6.97 14.67
CA ILE A 143 9.53 6.55 13.35
C ILE A 143 10.73 6.40 12.41
N ALA A 144 10.66 5.45 11.48
CA ALA A 144 11.73 5.24 10.50
C ALA A 144 11.81 6.37 9.47
N ASP A 145 12.98 6.50 8.82
CA ASP A 145 13.21 7.48 7.75
C ASP A 145 12.75 7.00 6.37
N PHE A 146 11.69 6.22 6.34
CA PHE A 146 11.08 5.72 5.10
C PHE A 146 9.58 5.47 5.29
N ILE A 147 8.87 5.41 4.18
CA ILE A 147 7.48 5.01 4.11
C ILE A 147 7.30 3.91 3.07
N CYS A 148 6.49 2.90 3.35
CA CYS A 148 6.11 1.89 2.39
C CYS A 148 4.77 2.24 1.75
N LEU A 149 4.70 2.13 0.42
CA LEU A 149 3.49 2.25 -0.37
C LEU A 149 3.30 0.92 -1.11
N GLU A 150 2.40 0.11 -0.63
CA GLU A 150 2.31 -1.31 -0.94
C GLU A 150 1.07 -1.64 -1.79
N PRO A 151 1.18 -1.73 -3.11
CA PRO A 151 0.06 -2.18 -3.94
C PRO A 151 -0.30 -3.64 -3.65
N TRP A 152 -1.60 -3.94 -3.47
CA TRP A 152 -2.08 -5.28 -3.15
C TRP A 152 -3.22 -5.74 -4.05
N TYR A 153 -3.13 -6.99 -4.52
CA TYR A 153 -4.27 -7.83 -4.85
C TYR A 153 -4.52 -8.77 -3.66
N GLY A 154 -5.67 -8.59 -3.02
CA GLY A 154 -6.04 -9.29 -1.79
C GLY A 154 -5.74 -8.46 -0.54
N MET A 155 -6.50 -8.70 0.49
CA MET A 155 -6.42 -8.07 1.80
C MET A 155 -6.23 -9.12 2.88
N ALA A 156 -5.86 -8.70 4.11
CA ALA A 156 -5.94 -9.53 5.31
C ALA A 156 -7.39 -9.97 5.56
N ASP A 157 -7.57 -11.01 6.37
CA ASP A 157 -8.89 -11.49 6.76
C ASP A 157 -9.64 -10.45 7.61
N THR A 158 -10.96 -10.52 7.59
CA THR A 158 -11.82 -9.70 8.43
C THR A 158 -12.16 -10.41 9.75
N VAL A 159 -12.53 -9.62 10.77
CA VAL A 159 -12.89 -10.17 12.10
C VAL A 159 -14.16 -11.02 12.10
N ASN A 160 -15.04 -10.82 11.11
CA ASN A 160 -16.38 -11.39 11.11
C ASN A 160 -16.53 -12.65 10.27
N GLU A 161 -15.62 -12.90 9.34
CA GLU A 161 -15.71 -14.03 8.41
C GLU A 161 -14.32 -14.60 8.11
N PRO A 162 -13.97 -15.80 8.65
CA PRO A 162 -12.86 -16.58 8.11
C PRO A 162 -13.18 -16.91 6.66
N GLN A 163 -12.44 -16.32 5.73
CA GLN A 163 -12.73 -16.46 4.30
C GLN A 163 -11.84 -17.52 3.68
N GLU A 164 -12.47 -18.39 2.91
CA GLU A 164 -11.75 -19.19 1.93
C GLU A 164 -10.94 -18.28 1.00
N LEU A 165 -9.72 -18.68 0.65
CA LEU A 165 -8.82 -17.85 -0.16
C LEU A 165 -9.50 -17.35 -1.43
N SER A 166 -10.29 -18.21 -2.09
CA SER A 166 -11.00 -17.89 -3.34
C SER A 166 -12.10 -16.83 -3.18
N SER A 167 -12.57 -16.56 -1.96
CA SER A 167 -13.64 -15.58 -1.68
C SER A 167 -13.14 -14.29 -1.05
N LYS A 168 -11.84 -14.17 -0.76
CA LYS A 168 -11.27 -12.95 -0.17
C LYS A 168 -11.39 -11.76 -1.10
N LYS A 169 -11.58 -10.57 -0.54
CA LYS A 169 -11.62 -9.31 -1.30
C LYS A 169 -10.32 -9.10 -2.08
N GLY A 170 -10.41 -8.79 -3.36
CA GLY A 170 -9.27 -8.49 -4.23
C GLY A 170 -8.44 -9.69 -4.67
N ILE A 171 -8.82 -10.90 -4.28
CA ILE A 171 -8.16 -12.13 -4.74
C ILE A 171 -8.29 -12.29 -6.26
N GLN A 172 -7.25 -12.79 -6.89
CA GLN A 172 -7.24 -13.09 -8.31
C GLN A 172 -7.57 -14.57 -8.52
N LEU A 173 -8.38 -14.85 -9.55
CA LEU A 173 -8.73 -16.20 -9.97
C LEU A 173 -8.17 -16.42 -11.38
N LEU A 174 -7.09 -17.17 -11.48
CA LEU A 174 -6.40 -17.41 -12.75
C LEU A 174 -6.82 -18.76 -13.33
N GLN A 175 -7.40 -18.72 -14.53
CA GLN A 175 -7.76 -19.92 -15.28
C GLN A 175 -6.51 -20.69 -15.74
N SER A 176 -6.69 -21.95 -16.12
CA SER A 176 -5.66 -22.78 -16.74
C SER A 176 -5.32 -22.32 -18.16
#